data_09c6da9b9651fc6aa29818be6f82a571
#
_entry.id   09c6da9b9651fc6aa29818be6f82a571
#
_cell.length_a   1.000
_cell.length_b   1.000
_cell.length_c   1.000
_cell.angle_alpha   90.00
_cell.angle_beta   90.00
_cell.angle_gamma   90.00
#
_symmetry.space_group_name_H-M   'P 1'
#
loop_
_entity.id
_entity.type
_entity.pdbx_description
1 polymer ?
#
loop_
_entity_poly.entity_id
_entity_poly.type
_entity_poly.pdbx_seq_one_letter_code
_entity_poly.pdbx_strand_id
1 'polypeptide(L)'
;MSFTENANQIFNRAINDYHLTDDVNTPIHNPYVKDSIEYSLYLKCWIDTVQWHYEDIIRDPHIDPLEALSLKRKIDRSNQDRTDLVEEIDSYFRTEYSHVVPLPDARLNTESPAWAVDRLSILALKIYHMQEQVNRQDAEPAHIQKCQAKLNVLLEQQKDLSLAIDQLLEDIETGRKYMKVYRQMKMYNDPETNPILYKK
;
A
#
# COMPACT_ATOMS: atom_id res chain seq x y z
N MET A 1 -18.58 -8.66 8.48
CA MET A 1 -17.59 -8.26 7.47
C MET A 1 -16.26 -8.25 8.17
N SER A 2 -15.25 -9.00 7.67
CA SER A 2 -13.92 -8.99 8.27
C SER A 2 -13.20 -7.66 7.99
N PHE A 3 -12.07 -7.42 8.69
CA PHE A 3 -11.26 -6.22 8.43
C PHE A 3 -10.78 -6.19 6.98
N THR A 4 -10.29 -7.31 6.46
CA THR A 4 -9.73 -7.36 5.10
C THR A 4 -10.79 -7.30 4.01
N GLU A 5 -12.02 -7.80 4.25
CA GLU A 5 -13.15 -7.59 3.33
C GLU A 5 -13.45 -6.10 3.17
N ASN A 6 -13.52 -5.35 4.28
CA ASN A 6 -13.71 -3.90 4.26
C ASN A 6 -12.54 -3.19 3.57
N ALA A 7 -11.29 -3.53 3.93
CA ALA A 7 -10.10 -2.94 3.34
C ALA A 7 -10.03 -3.15 1.82
N ASN A 8 -10.31 -4.35 1.32
CA ASN A 8 -10.33 -4.64 -0.12
C ASN A 8 -11.40 -3.83 -0.87
N GLN A 9 -12.59 -3.61 -0.26
CA GLN A 9 -13.62 -2.76 -0.85
C GLN A 9 -13.15 -1.30 -0.95
N ILE A 10 -12.50 -0.80 0.10
CA ILE A 10 -11.94 0.56 0.14
C ILE A 10 -10.83 0.73 -0.90
N PHE A 11 -9.92 -0.24 -1.01
CA PHE A 11 -8.84 -0.20 -2.00
C PHE A 11 -9.38 -0.22 -3.43
N ASN A 12 -10.31 -1.11 -3.73
CA ASN A 12 -10.94 -1.16 -5.04
C ASN A 12 -11.65 0.15 -5.37
N ARG A 13 -12.31 0.77 -4.39
CA ARG A 13 -12.94 2.07 -4.56
C ARG A 13 -11.91 3.17 -4.87
N ALA A 14 -10.82 3.26 -4.09
CA ALA A 14 -9.77 4.25 -4.30
C ALA A 14 -9.14 4.14 -5.69
N ILE A 15 -8.85 2.90 -6.13
CA ILE A 15 -8.29 2.62 -7.45
C ILE A 15 -9.27 3.06 -8.56
N ASN A 16 -10.55 2.67 -8.44
CA ASN A 16 -11.56 3.04 -9.43
C ASN A 16 -11.80 4.56 -9.48
N ASP A 17 -11.88 5.23 -8.32
CA ASP A 17 -12.07 6.68 -8.23
C ASP A 17 -10.90 7.44 -8.87
N TYR A 18 -9.65 6.98 -8.68
CA TYR A 18 -8.48 7.54 -9.35
C TYR A 18 -8.56 7.42 -10.87
N HIS A 19 -8.89 6.23 -11.40
CA HIS A 19 -8.93 5.97 -12.84
C HIS A 19 -10.14 6.61 -13.56
N LEU A 20 -11.01 7.32 -12.84
CA LEU A 20 -12.00 8.21 -13.50
C LEU A 20 -11.34 9.38 -14.24
N THR A 21 -10.21 9.85 -13.74
CA THR A 21 -9.44 10.95 -14.35
C THR A 21 -8.10 10.49 -14.92
N ASP A 22 -7.52 9.44 -14.33
CA ASP A 22 -6.24 8.84 -14.68
C ASP A 22 -5.10 9.88 -14.80
N ASP A 23 -5.09 10.84 -13.87
CA ASP A 23 -4.11 11.92 -13.81
C ASP A 23 -3.48 12.02 -12.42
N VAL A 24 -2.16 11.90 -12.36
CA VAL A 24 -1.34 12.00 -11.15
C VAL A 24 -1.45 13.34 -10.40
N ASN A 25 -2.01 14.36 -11.04
CA ASN A 25 -2.24 15.68 -10.44
C ASN A 25 -3.66 15.85 -9.91
N THR A 26 -4.55 14.86 -10.07
CA THR A 26 -5.92 14.94 -9.59
C THR A 26 -5.95 15.05 -8.06
N PRO A 27 -6.60 16.10 -7.51
CA PRO A 27 -6.78 16.21 -6.07
C PRO A 27 -7.61 15.03 -5.52
N ILE A 28 -7.15 14.46 -4.41
CA ILE A 28 -7.89 13.39 -3.74
C ILE A 28 -9.21 13.90 -3.16
N HIS A 29 -10.28 13.18 -3.42
CA HIS A 29 -11.58 13.32 -2.78
C HIS A 29 -11.87 12.07 -1.94
N ASN A 30 -11.40 12.06 -0.68
CA ASN A 30 -11.64 10.93 0.20
C ASN A 30 -13.07 10.94 0.73
N PRO A 31 -13.89 9.91 0.43
CA PRO A 31 -15.31 9.89 0.80
C PRO A 31 -15.55 9.49 2.27
N TYR A 32 -14.50 9.10 3.00
CA TYR A 32 -14.58 8.62 4.37
C TYR A 32 -14.34 9.76 5.38
N VAL A 33 -14.84 9.57 6.59
CA VAL A 33 -14.66 10.55 7.67
C VAL A 33 -13.18 10.65 8.03
N LYS A 34 -12.66 11.86 8.11
CA LYS A 34 -11.28 12.11 8.51
C LYS A 34 -10.98 11.45 9.87
N ASP A 35 -9.78 10.94 10.02
CA ASP A 35 -9.29 10.25 11.22
C ASP A 35 -9.92 8.86 11.47
N SER A 36 -10.76 8.35 10.54
CA SER A 36 -11.20 6.95 10.55
C SER A 36 -10.18 6.04 9.88
N ILE A 37 -10.21 4.75 10.21
CA ILE A 37 -9.34 3.75 9.55
C ILE A 37 -9.64 3.67 8.05
N GLU A 38 -10.91 3.79 7.68
CA GLU A 38 -11.35 3.79 6.28
C GLU A 38 -10.74 4.97 5.50
N TYR A 39 -10.64 6.14 6.15
CA TYR A 39 -9.99 7.31 5.57
C TYR A 39 -8.51 7.03 5.27
N SER A 40 -7.78 6.48 6.25
CA SER A 40 -6.36 6.18 6.13
C SER A 40 -6.10 5.08 5.08
N LEU A 41 -6.95 4.04 5.02
CA LEU A 41 -6.88 2.98 4.01
C LEU A 41 -7.11 3.52 2.59
N TYR A 42 -8.12 4.36 2.40
CA TYR A 42 -8.41 4.98 1.11
C TYR A 42 -7.27 5.88 0.66
N LEU A 43 -6.80 6.78 1.55
CA LEU A 43 -5.68 7.67 1.28
C LEU A 43 -4.41 6.90 0.91
N LYS A 44 -4.12 5.82 1.66
CA LYS A 44 -2.97 4.94 1.42
C LYS A 44 -3.02 4.35 0.00
N CYS A 45 -4.17 3.78 -0.39
CA CYS A 45 -4.33 3.17 -1.70
C CYS A 45 -4.28 4.21 -2.83
N TRP A 46 -4.84 5.39 -2.62
CA TRP A 46 -4.73 6.50 -3.57
C TRP A 46 -3.28 6.91 -3.82
N ILE A 47 -2.48 7.09 -2.76
CA ILE A 47 -1.06 7.43 -2.89
C ILE A 47 -0.29 6.30 -3.58
N ASP A 48 -0.58 5.03 -3.29
CA ASP A 48 0.01 3.88 -3.99
C ASP A 48 -0.29 3.93 -5.48
N THR A 49 -1.52 4.28 -5.86
CA THR A 49 -1.95 4.37 -7.25
C THR A 49 -1.24 5.51 -7.98
N VAL A 50 -1.20 6.71 -7.39
CA VAL A 50 -0.45 7.85 -7.93
C VAL A 50 1.03 7.51 -8.10
N GLN A 51 1.63 6.85 -7.11
CA GLN A 51 3.03 6.45 -7.19
C GLN A 51 3.28 5.40 -8.26
N TRP A 52 2.37 4.46 -8.47
CA TRP A 52 2.45 3.50 -9.58
C TRP A 52 2.62 4.22 -10.91
N HIS A 53 1.77 5.21 -11.18
CA HIS A 53 1.84 5.99 -12.42
C HIS A 53 3.09 6.89 -12.50
N TYR A 54 3.57 7.46 -11.39
CA TYR A 54 4.89 8.12 -11.38
C TYR A 54 6.01 7.18 -11.79
N GLU A 55 5.97 5.94 -11.29
CA GLU A 55 6.93 4.90 -11.64
C GLU A 55 6.82 4.46 -13.11
N ASP A 56 5.63 4.51 -13.71
CA ASP A 56 5.46 4.25 -15.15
C ASP A 56 6.02 5.41 -15.98
N ILE A 57 5.72 6.64 -15.65
CA ILE A 57 6.19 7.83 -16.38
C ILE A 57 7.72 7.91 -16.37
N ILE A 58 8.39 7.67 -15.20
CA ILE A 58 9.85 7.77 -15.11
C ILE A 58 10.60 6.71 -15.93
N ARG A 59 9.90 5.64 -16.36
CA ARG A 59 10.46 4.58 -17.20
C ARG A 59 10.43 4.89 -18.70
N ASP A 60 9.84 6.02 -19.10
CA ASP A 60 9.90 6.46 -20.48
C ASP A 60 11.35 6.75 -20.85
N PRO A 61 11.95 6.01 -21.82
CA PRO A 61 13.35 6.21 -22.22
C PRO A 61 13.61 7.57 -22.88
N HIS A 62 12.56 8.31 -23.23
CA HIS A 62 12.63 9.63 -23.87
C HIS A 62 12.26 10.79 -22.95
N ILE A 63 12.02 10.52 -21.64
CA ILE A 63 11.70 11.57 -20.67
C ILE A 63 12.81 12.62 -20.59
N ASP A 64 12.44 13.89 -20.50
CA ASP A 64 13.39 14.98 -20.28
C ASP A 64 14.13 14.80 -18.93
N PRO A 65 15.48 14.96 -18.88
CA PRO A 65 16.23 14.75 -17.65
C PRO A 65 15.83 15.63 -16.47
N LEU A 66 15.37 16.86 -16.70
CA LEU A 66 14.91 17.75 -15.62
C LEU A 66 13.52 17.31 -15.12
N GLU A 67 12.66 16.89 -16.03
CA GLU A 67 11.39 16.28 -15.68
C GLU A 67 11.57 14.99 -14.89
N ALA A 68 12.46 14.09 -15.33
CA ALA A 68 12.81 12.86 -14.61
C ALA A 68 13.32 13.15 -13.19
N LEU A 69 14.18 14.17 -13.00
CA LEU A 69 14.65 14.56 -11.68
C LEU A 69 13.51 15.11 -10.80
N SER A 70 12.62 15.92 -11.38
CA SER A 70 11.44 16.43 -10.68
C SER A 70 10.53 15.29 -10.25
N LEU A 71 10.28 14.35 -11.15
CA LEU A 71 9.46 13.17 -10.90
C LEU A 71 10.07 12.25 -9.83
N LYS A 72 11.40 12.03 -9.88
CA LYS A 72 12.10 11.28 -8.82
C LYS A 72 11.88 11.90 -7.43
N ARG A 73 11.90 13.23 -7.32
CA ARG A 73 11.61 13.91 -6.05
C ARG A 73 10.16 13.74 -5.60
N LYS A 74 9.19 13.69 -6.53
CA LYS A 74 7.80 13.37 -6.21
C LYS A 74 7.67 11.93 -5.70
N ILE A 75 8.34 10.95 -6.33
CA ILE A 75 8.39 9.56 -5.89
C ILE A 75 8.98 9.45 -4.49
N ASP A 76 10.10 10.14 -4.20
CA ASP A 76 10.71 10.11 -2.87
C ASP A 76 9.78 10.67 -1.79
N ARG A 77 9.05 11.75 -2.09
CA ARG A 77 8.03 12.29 -1.19
C ARG A 77 6.87 11.32 -1.00
N SER A 78 6.34 10.77 -2.08
CA SER A 78 5.27 9.78 -2.02
C SER A 78 5.65 8.55 -1.18
N ASN A 79 6.90 8.09 -1.30
CA ASN A 79 7.42 7.01 -0.44
C ASN A 79 7.47 7.40 1.05
N GLN A 80 7.70 8.69 1.36
CA GLN A 80 7.62 9.18 2.74
C GLN A 80 6.17 9.17 3.23
N ASP A 81 5.26 9.77 2.45
CA ASP A 81 3.84 9.85 2.77
C ASP A 81 3.22 8.45 2.98
N ARG A 82 3.59 7.47 2.15
CA ARG A 82 3.21 6.06 2.33
C ARG A 82 3.68 5.49 3.66
N THR A 83 4.92 5.76 4.04
CA THR A 83 5.48 5.26 5.30
C THR A 83 4.78 5.89 6.50
N ASP A 84 4.52 7.19 6.42
CA ASP A 84 3.83 7.91 7.49
C ASP A 84 2.40 7.36 7.68
N LEU A 85 1.70 7.02 6.60
CA LEU A 85 0.40 6.36 6.68
C LEU A 85 0.46 4.93 7.24
N VAL A 86 1.51 4.16 6.95
CA VAL A 86 1.69 2.85 7.59
C VAL A 86 1.86 3.03 9.10
N GLU A 87 2.63 4.02 9.55
CA GLU A 87 2.80 4.33 10.98
C GLU A 87 1.48 4.82 11.63
N GLU A 88 0.63 5.54 10.87
CA GLU A 88 -0.70 5.95 11.31
C GLU A 88 -1.64 4.74 11.48
N ILE A 89 -1.68 3.84 10.50
CA ILE A 89 -2.45 2.59 10.56
C ILE A 89 -1.96 1.70 11.72
N ASP A 90 -0.65 1.63 11.96
CA ASP A 90 -0.10 0.94 13.13
C ASP A 90 -0.54 1.57 14.44
N SER A 91 -0.64 2.89 14.48
CA SER A 91 -1.14 3.61 15.66
C SER A 91 -2.62 3.31 15.93
N TYR A 92 -3.42 3.15 14.88
CA TYR A 92 -4.79 2.68 14.98
C TYR A 92 -4.84 1.28 15.63
N PHE A 93 -4.14 0.29 15.09
CA PHE A 93 -4.14 -1.07 15.65
C PHE A 93 -3.62 -1.12 17.09
N ARG A 94 -2.58 -0.32 17.40
CA ARG A 94 -2.07 -0.21 18.77
C ARG A 94 -3.11 0.34 19.74
N THR A 95 -3.93 1.28 19.29
CA THR A 95 -5.01 1.88 20.10
C THR A 95 -6.15 0.87 20.27
N GLU A 96 -6.56 0.25 19.18
CA GLU A 96 -7.65 -0.74 19.15
C GLU A 96 -7.38 -1.91 20.11
N TYR A 97 -6.16 -2.44 20.08
CA TYR A 97 -5.77 -3.58 20.93
C TYR A 97 -5.04 -3.17 22.22
N SER A 98 -5.11 -1.89 22.62
CA SER A 98 -4.42 -1.39 23.83
C SER A 98 -4.87 -2.05 25.13
N HIS A 99 -6.09 -2.57 25.15
CA HIS A 99 -6.70 -3.26 26.28
C HIS A 99 -6.30 -4.74 26.39
N VAL A 100 -5.68 -5.31 25.36
CA VAL A 100 -5.32 -6.72 25.33
C VAL A 100 -4.04 -6.96 26.11
N VAL A 101 -4.09 -7.90 27.06
CA VAL A 101 -2.90 -8.39 27.79
C VAL A 101 -2.41 -9.67 27.10
N PRO A 102 -1.18 -9.68 26.56
CA PRO A 102 -0.64 -10.88 25.91
C PRO A 102 -0.60 -12.07 26.86
N LEU A 103 -0.90 -13.26 26.36
CA LEU A 103 -0.75 -14.52 27.10
C LEU A 103 0.72 -14.76 27.45
N PRO A 104 1.03 -15.55 28.51
CA PRO A 104 2.40 -15.81 28.93
C PRO A 104 3.28 -16.43 27.84
N ASP A 105 2.69 -17.19 26.92
CA ASP A 105 3.33 -17.85 25.78
C ASP A 105 3.11 -17.12 24.44
N ALA A 106 2.57 -15.89 24.49
CA ALA A 106 2.33 -15.08 23.31
C ALA A 106 3.61 -14.87 22.49
N ARG A 107 3.48 -14.98 21.16
CA ARG A 107 4.62 -14.80 20.25
C ARG A 107 4.64 -13.40 19.66
N LEU A 108 5.84 -12.83 19.57
CA LEU A 108 6.05 -11.60 18.81
C LEU A 108 5.85 -11.90 17.32
N ASN A 109 5.01 -11.08 16.64
CA ASN A 109 4.89 -11.15 15.19
C ASN A 109 6.06 -10.42 14.51
N THR A 110 6.47 -10.91 13.34
CA THR A 110 7.61 -10.37 12.58
C THR A 110 7.35 -8.94 12.08
N GLU A 111 6.11 -8.67 11.65
CA GLU A 111 5.67 -7.37 11.15
C GLU A 111 4.44 -6.93 11.93
N SER A 112 4.19 -5.62 11.95
CA SER A 112 2.91 -5.10 12.42
C SER A 112 1.81 -5.37 11.39
N PRO A 113 0.51 -5.36 11.78
CA PRO A 113 -0.59 -5.52 10.85
C PRO A 113 -0.58 -4.50 9.72
N ALA A 114 -0.17 -3.25 9.98
CA ALA A 114 -0.15 -2.19 8.97
C ALA A 114 0.78 -2.50 7.79
N TRP A 115 1.92 -3.18 8.01
CA TRP A 115 2.79 -3.61 6.91
C TRP A 115 2.16 -4.70 6.04
N ALA A 116 1.36 -5.57 6.62
CA ALA A 116 0.60 -6.56 5.86
C ALA A 116 -0.53 -5.89 5.05
N VAL A 117 -1.17 -4.87 5.64
CA VAL A 117 -2.19 -4.03 4.98
C VAL A 117 -1.58 -3.21 3.83
N ASP A 118 -0.36 -2.66 4.00
CA ASP A 118 0.39 -2.01 2.92
C ASP A 118 0.58 -2.95 1.71
N ARG A 119 0.99 -4.18 1.97
CA ARG A 119 1.13 -5.19 0.90
C ARG A 119 -0.20 -5.53 0.24
N LEU A 120 -1.31 -5.58 1.01
CA LEU A 120 -2.63 -5.86 0.48
C LEU A 120 -3.13 -4.75 -0.45
N SER A 121 -2.89 -3.48 -0.10
CA SER A 121 -3.19 -2.32 -0.96
C SER A 121 -2.46 -2.39 -2.31
N ILE A 122 -1.14 -2.64 -2.27
CA ILE A 122 -0.33 -2.78 -3.49
C ILE A 122 -0.78 -3.99 -4.33
N LEU A 123 -1.20 -5.08 -3.67
CA LEU A 123 -1.70 -6.27 -4.37
C LEU A 123 -3.03 -6.00 -5.08
N ALA A 124 -3.94 -5.23 -4.45
CA ALA A 124 -5.18 -4.81 -5.10
C ALA A 124 -4.91 -4.00 -6.38
N LEU A 125 -3.94 -3.07 -6.32
CA LEU A 125 -3.51 -2.29 -7.49
C LEU A 125 -2.89 -3.16 -8.59
N LYS A 126 -2.06 -4.14 -8.23
CA LYS A 126 -1.51 -5.12 -9.19
C LYS A 126 -2.59 -5.95 -9.88
N ILE A 127 -3.62 -6.35 -9.14
CA ILE A 127 -4.76 -7.08 -9.69
C ILE A 127 -5.50 -6.21 -10.70
N TYR A 128 -5.76 -4.96 -10.36
CA TYR A 128 -6.42 -4.01 -11.25
C TYR A 128 -5.68 -3.89 -12.60
N HIS A 129 -4.40 -3.54 -12.58
CA HIS A 129 -3.61 -3.39 -13.81
C HIS A 129 -3.38 -4.71 -14.56
N MET A 130 -3.32 -5.85 -13.86
CA MET A 130 -3.24 -7.14 -14.54
C MET A 130 -4.57 -7.50 -15.22
N GLN A 131 -5.72 -7.12 -14.63
CA GLN A 131 -7.03 -7.29 -15.24
C GLN A 131 -7.18 -6.42 -16.50
N GLU A 132 -6.63 -5.20 -16.49
CA GLU A 132 -6.57 -4.36 -17.71
C GLU A 132 -5.83 -5.09 -18.84
N GLN A 133 -4.65 -5.71 -18.54
CA GLN A 133 -3.90 -6.45 -19.55
C GLN A 133 -4.64 -7.66 -20.09
N VAL A 134 -5.42 -8.34 -19.26
CA VAL A 134 -6.29 -9.46 -19.70
C VAL A 134 -7.42 -8.96 -20.61
N ASN A 135 -7.94 -7.77 -20.37
CA ASN A 135 -9.06 -7.20 -21.10
C ASN A 135 -8.64 -6.47 -22.40
N ARG A 136 -7.36 -6.38 -22.70
CA ARG A 136 -6.85 -5.72 -23.91
C ARG A 136 -7.34 -6.38 -25.18
N GLN A 137 -7.95 -5.57 -26.08
CA GLN A 137 -8.45 -6.03 -27.37
C GLN A 137 -7.38 -6.01 -28.49
N ASP A 138 -6.30 -5.28 -28.26
CA ASP A 138 -5.18 -5.08 -29.20
C ASP A 138 -3.99 -6.00 -28.93
N ALA A 139 -4.07 -6.84 -27.90
CA ALA A 139 -2.98 -7.73 -27.51
C ALA A 139 -3.09 -9.12 -28.14
N GLU A 140 -1.95 -9.72 -28.43
CA GLU A 140 -1.88 -11.09 -28.95
C GLU A 140 -2.45 -12.12 -27.95
N PRO A 141 -3.14 -13.17 -28.43
CA PRO A 141 -3.76 -14.18 -27.56
C PRO A 141 -2.78 -14.83 -26.56
N ALA A 142 -1.53 -15.03 -26.97
CA ALA A 142 -0.48 -15.59 -26.10
C ALA A 142 -0.13 -14.65 -24.94
N HIS A 143 -0.14 -13.33 -25.16
CA HIS A 143 0.03 -12.33 -24.10
C HIS A 143 -1.12 -12.37 -23.12
N ILE A 144 -2.36 -12.36 -23.61
CA ILE A 144 -3.57 -12.41 -22.77
C ILE A 144 -3.57 -13.66 -21.91
N GLN A 145 -3.25 -14.85 -22.49
CA GLN A 145 -3.17 -16.10 -21.73
C GLN A 145 -2.12 -16.03 -20.61
N LYS A 146 -0.94 -15.44 -20.89
CA LYS A 146 0.11 -15.23 -19.89
C LYS A 146 -0.33 -14.27 -18.77
N CYS A 147 -1.03 -13.21 -19.12
CA CYS A 147 -1.58 -12.26 -18.15
C CYS A 147 -2.68 -12.89 -17.31
N GLN A 148 -3.56 -13.70 -17.90
CA GLN A 148 -4.59 -14.44 -17.17
C GLN A 148 -3.96 -15.42 -16.15
N ALA A 149 -2.91 -16.13 -16.51
CA ALA A 149 -2.22 -17.01 -15.56
C ALA A 149 -1.62 -16.23 -14.38
N LYS A 150 -1.04 -15.06 -14.63
CA LYS A 150 -0.54 -14.17 -13.57
C LYS A 150 -1.66 -13.61 -12.70
N LEU A 151 -2.77 -13.20 -13.31
CA LEU A 151 -3.95 -12.69 -12.59
C LEU A 151 -4.48 -13.76 -11.62
N ASN A 152 -4.59 -15.01 -12.05
CA ASN A 152 -5.05 -16.10 -11.19
C ASN A 152 -4.15 -16.25 -9.95
N VAL A 153 -2.82 -16.14 -10.12
CA VAL A 153 -1.88 -16.17 -8.98
C VAL A 153 -2.06 -14.96 -8.07
N LEU A 154 -2.27 -13.75 -8.61
CA LEU A 154 -2.49 -12.55 -7.79
C LEU A 154 -3.79 -12.64 -6.98
N LEU A 155 -4.85 -13.20 -7.55
CA LEU A 155 -6.13 -13.41 -6.86
C LEU A 155 -5.98 -14.44 -5.72
N GLU A 156 -5.22 -15.52 -5.93
CA GLU A 156 -4.91 -16.47 -4.85
C GLU A 156 -4.07 -15.80 -3.75
N GLN A 157 -3.05 -15.03 -4.12
CA GLN A 157 -2.26 -14.26 -3.16
C GLN A 157 -3.12 -13.28 -2.34
N GLN A 158 -4.10 -12.62 -2.96
CA GLN A 158 -5.02 -11.71 -2.24
C GLN A 158 -5.85 -12.46 -1.21
N LYS A 159 -6.37 -13.62 -1.58
CA LYS A 159 -7.14 -14.48 -0.68
C LYS A 159 -6.29 -14.95 0.51
N ASP A 160 -5.08 -15.44 0.24
CA ASP A 160 -4.17 -15.93 1.28
C ASP A 160 -3.72 -14.81 2.21
N LEU A 161 -3.34 -13.66 1.65
CA LEU A 161 -2.92 -12.51 2.44
C LEU A 161 -4.06 -11.94 3.29
N SER A 162 -5.27 -11.85 2.73
CA SER A 162 -6.45 -11.41 3.48
C SER A 162 -6.73 -12.34 4.66
N LEU A 163 -6.75 -13.65 4.41
CA LEU A 163 -6.95 -14.64 5.47
C LEU A 163 -5.86 -14.53 6.56
N ALA A 164 -4.59 -14.39 6.15
CA ALA A 164 -3.47 -14.28 7.10
C ALA A 164 -3.54 -13.00 7.96
N ILE A 165 -3.99 -11.88 7.38
CA ILE A 165 -4.20 -10.63 8.12
C ILE A 165 -5.35 -10.81 9.13
N ASP A 166 -6.50 -11.33 8.73
CA ASP A 166 -7.64 -11.52 9.63
C ASP A 166 -7.27 -12.47 10.78
N GLN A 167 -6.52 -13.55 10.51
CA GLN A 167 -5.99 -14.46 11.53
C GLN A 167 -4.99 -13.76 12.47
N LEU A 168 -4.12 -12.89 11.94
CA LEU A 168 -3.19 -12.12 12.76
C LEU A 168 -3.92 -11.18 13.71
N LEU A 169 -4.96 -10.49 13.23
CA LEU A 169 -5.77 -9.58 14.05
C LEU A 169 -6.51 -10.36 15.15
N GLU A 170 -7.07 -11.52 14.84
CA GLU A 170 -7.68 -12.42 15.83
C GLU A 170 -6.66 -12.92 16.86
N ASP A 171 -5.44 -13.29 16.43
CA ASP A 171 -4.36 -13.72 17.34
C ASP A 171 -3.93 -12.59 18.30
N ILE A 172 -3.91 -11.34 17.81
CA ILE A 172 -3.60 -10.17 18.64
C ILE A 172 -4.76 -9.89 19.61
N GLU A 173 -6.00 -9.86 19.14
CA GLU A 173 -7.19 -9.61 19.95
C GLU A 173 -7.33 -10.62 21.09
N THR A 174 -7.01 -11.88 20.85
CA THR A 174 -7.06 -12.96 21.84
C THR A 174 -5.78 -13.09 22.69
N GLY A 175 -4.78 -12.23 22.45
CA GLY A 175 -3.51 -12.25 23.19
C GLY A 175 -2.57 -13.39 22.83
N ARG A 176 -2.83 -14.20 21.81
CA ARG A 176 -1.94 -15.28 21.33
C ARG A 176 -0.68 -14.73 20.66
N LYS A 177 -0.79 -13.55 20.07
CA LYS A 177 0.35 -12.81 19.51
C LYS A 177 0.37 -11.38 20.04
N TYR A 178 1.52 -10.76 19.97
CA TYR A 178 1.65 -9.32 20.19
C TYR A 178 2.50 -8.70 19.10
N MET A 179 2.27 -7.42 18.83
CA MET A 179 3.03 -6.62 17.88
C MET A 179 3.86 -5.57 18.62
N LYS A 180 4.98 -5.19 18.02
CA LYS A 180 5.71 -3.98 18.37
C LYS A 180 5.70 -3.05 17.17
N VAL A 181 5.42 -1.79 17.44
CA VAL A 181 5.41 -0.74 16.43
C VAL A 181 6.72 0.02 16.52
N TYR A 182 7.49 0.04 15.44
CA TYR A 182 8.71 0.79 15.33
C TYR A 182 8.59 1.81 14.21
N ARG A 183 9.04 3.03 14.47
CA ARG A 183 9.19 4.02 13.40
C ARG A 183 10.33 3.62 12.48
N GLN A 184 10.16 3.87 11.19
CA GLN A 184 11.25 3.72 10.24
C GLN A 184 12.26 4.84 10.42
N MET A 185 13.38 4.59 11.03
CA MET A 185 14.47 5.54 11.20
C MET A 185 15.20 5.80 9.87
N LYS A 186 14.50 6.46 8.91
CA LYS A 186 15.05 6.76 7.59
C LYS A 186 16.20 7.74 7.70
N MET A 187 17.32 7.43 7.06
CA MET A 187 18.55 8.22 7.13
C MET A 187 18.86 8.95 5.80
N TYR A 188 18.48 8.36 4.67
CA TYR A 188 18.93 8.85 3.36
C TYR A 188 18.29 10.18 2.92
N ASN A 189 17.10 10.52 3.42
CA ASN A 189 16.43 11.80 3.16
C ASN A 189 16.73 12.87 4.21
N ASP A 190 17.40 12.50 5.29
CA ASP A 190 17.70 13.39 6.40
C ASP A 190 19.02 14.14 6.13
N PRO A 191 18.98 15.52 6.08
CA PRO A 191 20.17 16.33 5.85
C PRO A 191 21.26 16.14 6.90
N GLU A 192 20.94 15.72 8.11
CA GLU A 192 21.92 15.53 9.19
C GLU A 192 22.56 14.14 9.19
N THR A 193 21.91 13.14 8.56
CA THR A 193 22.38 11.75 8.55
C THR A 193 22.89 11.28 7.20
N ASN A 194 22.56 11.96 6.09
CA ASN A 194 23.06 11.61 4.75
C ASN A 194 24.35 12.41 4.44
N PRO A 195 25.50 11.72 4.31
CA PRO A 195 26.78 12.38 4.03
C PRO A 195 26.83 13.25 2.76
N ILE A 196 26.02 12.93 1.76
CA ILE A 196 25.93 13.73 0.52
C ILE A 196 25.21 15.05 0.77
N LEU A 197 24.37 15.14 1.79
CA LEU A 197 23.60 16.34 2.11
C LEU A 197 24.35 17.25 3.10
N TYR A 198 25.14 16.72 4.05
CA TYR A 198 25.87 17.52 5.05
C TYR A 198 27.36 17.77 4.72
N LYS A 199 27.99 16.95 3.86
CA LYS A 199 29.35 17.19 3.38
C LYS A 199 29.30 18.10 2.15
N LYS A 200 29.06 19.39 2.34
CA LYS A 200 29.27 20.40 1.31
C LYS A 200 30.62 21.07 1.49
#